data_e5f46d1851aff32e694a08ca5dd42b8d
#
_entry.id   e5f46d1851aff32e694a08ca5dd42b8d
#
_cell.length_a   1.000
_cell.length_b   1.000
_cell.length_c   1.000
_cell.angle_alpha   90.00
_cell.angle_beta   90.00
_cell.angle_gamma   90.00
#
_symmetry.space_group_name_H-M   'P 1'
#
loop_
_entity.id
_entity.type
_entity.pdbx_description
1 polymer ?
#
loop_
_entity_poly.entity_id
_entity_poly.type
_entity_poly.pdbx_seq_one_letter_code
_entity_poly.pdbx_strand_id
1 'polypeptide(L)'
;MKHRLPILLSLLIALTLWQCARRGSPTGGPKDVTPPVLLQSVPKSGAMKFHGKKIRLQFDEFVVTKDVRKQLIISPPMKTFPIISPTSASKWLEINIIDTLKPNTTYVLNFGNSIQDYNEGNPISDFKYVFSTGSTLDSLWYEGDITDAIAPKPDNFVTVMLYPYNEQYNDSLVYKTQPTYVTNTLDSLDSFVLEYLKEGKYKLIALKEKSPNYIFNPKDDKIAFMDEPITVADLKGNPQGFYPKLRLFKEVPPYKAHRPTQAAGNRVQFGFEGKTDSVKIKPISHVTSDFKYIISKDPKKDTLNFWYTPKQKDSLVFTIAKQQKIDTFKVRLKEMKNDSLQVENLFSGDLPMHKDFGFKSNIPIVKTDPSKLKVFAGKDSTAVAVPFKTRLDPNNLEFYLSFDKKNDETYRIEALPNALTDFFGHTNDTLKVTVRTKKLEEVAILKMHLNVAENTLQYPLILQLTNEKATEVLREIYIEKPLPEYLFENVTPGKFRLRLIEDKNKNRQWDTGSFLEHRQPERVWYLPKEIELRANWEVEENWQITNP
;
A
#
# COMPACT_ATOMS: atom_id res chain seq x y z
N MET A 1 -75.81 34.46 32.82
CA MET A 1 -75.00 34.88 31.62
C MET A 1 -73.57 35.37 31.96
N LYS A 2 -73.14 35.34 33.24
CA LYS A 2 -71.81 35.91 33.64
C LYS A 2 -70.61 34.97 33.55
N HIS A 3 -70.76 33.69 33.21
CA HIS A 3 -69.63 32.70 33.18
C HIS A 3 -69.24 32.22 31.77
N ARG A 4 -69.85 32.76 30.68
CA ARG A 4 -69.51 32.38 29.31
C ARG A 4 -68.44 33.26 28.66
N LEU A 5 -68.25 34.46 29.19
CA LEU A 5 -67.28 35.44 28.68
C LEU A 5 -65.81 35.05 28.95
N PRO A 6 -65.45 34.58 30.18
CA PRO A 6 -64.07 34.15 30.42
C PRO A 6 -63.66 32.87 29.67
N ILE A 7 -64.63 31.96 29.39
CA ILE A 7 -64.36 30.74 28.61
C ILE A 7 -64.13 31.10 27.12
N LEU A 8 -64.88 32.07 26.58
CA LEU A 8 -64.66 32.54 25.20
C LEU A 8 -63.30 33.26 25.05
N LEU A 9 -62.92 34.04 26.08
CA LEU A 9 -61.65 34.72 26.12
C LEU A 9 -60.45 33.77 26.24
N SER A 10 -60.56 32.72 27.04
CA SER A 10 -59.49 31.70 27.15
C SER A 10 -59.37 30.83 25.87
N LEU A 11 -60.49 30.60 25.18
CA LEU A 11 -60.46 29.90 23.89
C LEU A 11 -59.82 30.73 22.78
N LEU A 12 -60.05 32.06 22.81
CA LEU A 12 -59.46 33.02 21.87
C LEU A 12 -57.93 33.13 22.09
N ILE A 13 -57.48 33.14 23.36
CA ILE A 13 -56.06 33.17 23.73
C ILE A 13 -55.39 31.83 23.36
N ALA A 14 -56.07 30.70 23.53
CA ALA A 14 -55.53 29.38 23.12
C ALA A 14 -55.40 29.27 21.59
N LEU A 15 -56.25 29.87 20.82
CA LEU A 15 -56.17 29.91 19.34
C LEU A 15 -55.03 30.81 18.82
N THR A 16 -54.63 31.86 19.57
CA THR A 16 -53.47 32.69 19.19
C THR A 16 -52.12 32.06 19.53
N LEU A 17 -52.06 31.05 20.41
CA LEU A 17 -50.82 30.31 20.75
C LEU A 17 -50.47 29.19 19.76
N TRP A 18 -51.33 28.88 18.79
CA TRP A 18 -51.09 27.88 17.76
C TRP A 18 -50.47 28.42 16.47
N GLN A 19 -50.00 29.68 16.48
CA GLN A 19 -49.11 30.13 15.40
C GLN A 19 -47.72 29.60 15.63
N CYS A 20 -47.48 28.35 15.24
CA CYS A 20 -46.14 27.89 14.96
C CYS A 20 -45.53 28.77 13.88
N ALA A 21 -44.76 29.75 14.29
CA ALA A 21 -43.86 30.46 13.39
C ALA A 21 -42.92 29.41 12.78
N ARG A 22 -43.22 28.95 11.58
CA ARG A 22 -42.21 28.30 10.75
C ARG A 22 -41.13 29.36 10.55
N ARG A 23 -39.99 29.18 11.21
CA ARG A 23 -38.75 29.83 10.82
C ARG A 23 -38.47 29.35 9.40
N GLY A 24 -38.91 30.07 8.41
CA GLY A 24 -38.42 29.95 7.06
C GLY A 24 -36.93 30.28 7.13
N SER A 25 -36.07 29.30 7.04
CA SER A 25 -34.68 29.55 6.65
C SER A 25 -34.79 30.25 5.30
N PRO A 26 -34.18 31.43 5.09
CA PRO A 26 -34.09 32.00 3.76
C PRO A 26 -33.45 30.93 2.89
N THR A 27 -34.18 30.40 1.93
CA THR A 27 -33.60 29.61 0.87
C THR A 27 -32.73 30.56 0.09
N GLY A 28 -31.41 30.49 0.35
CA GLY A 28 -30.42 31.22 -0.45
C GLY A 28 -30.65 30.93 -1.93
N GLY A 29 -30.20 31.79 -2.79
CA GLY A 29 -30.19 31.59 -4.24
C GLY A 29 -29.49 30.27 -4.58
N PRO A 30 -29.43 29.85 -5.85
CA PRO A 30 -28.66 28.68 -6.28
C PRO A 30 -27.24 28.82 -5.74
N LYS A 31 -26.69 27.69 -5.25
CA LYS A 31 -25.32 27.63 -4.72
C LYS A 31 -24.35 28.12 -5.80
N ASP A 32 -23.46 29.06 -5.46
CA ASP A 32 -22.41 29.49 -6.36
C ASP A 32 -21.44 28.32 -6.62
N VAL A 33 -21.12 28.08 -7.88
CA VAL A 33 -20.20 27.05 -8.35
C VAL A 33 -19.02 27.66 -9.13
N THR A 34 -18.94 28.99 -9.17
CA THR A 34 -17.91 29.73 -9.91
C THR A 34 -16.66 29.83 -9.04
N PRO A 35 -15.47 29.48 -9.54
CA PRO A 35 -14.25 29.70 -8.80
C PRO A 35 -13.84 31.17 -8.81
N PRO A 36 -13.06 31.65 -7.81
CA PRO A 36 -12.51 33.00 -7.78
C PRO A 36 -11.65 33.30 -9.02
N VAL A 37 -11.65 34.57 -9.43
CA VAL A 37 -10.86 35.03 -10.59
C VAL A 37 -9.73 35.95 -10.11
N LEU A 38 -8.50 35.69 -10.59
CA LEU A 38 -7.36 36.56 -10.36
C LEU A 38 -7.52 37.86 -11.17
N LEU A 39 -7.70 38.98 -10.47
CA LEU A 39 -7.78 40.29 -11.10
C LEU A 39 -6.42 40.88 -11.42
N GLN A 40 -5.46 40.75 -10.51
CA GLN A 40 -4.14 41.35 -10.64
C GLN A 40 -3.11 40.57 -9.83
N SER A 41 -1.86 40.57 -10.33
CA SER A 41 -0.69 40.15 -9.54
C SER A 41 0.43 41.19 -9.60
N VAL A 42 1.14 41.37 -8.49
CA VAL A 42 2.29 42.30 -8.39
C VAL A 42 3.48 41.55 -7.78
N PRO A 43 4.57 41.33 -8.56
CA PRO A 43 4.70 41.59 -10.00
C PRO A 43 3.69 40.79 -10.84
N LYS A 44 3.50 41.18 -12.09
CA LYS A 44 2.65 40.42 -13.02
C LYS A 44 3.24 39.01 -13.25
N SER A 45 2.38 38.00 -13.32
CA SER A 45 2.84 36.64 -13.70
C SER A 45 3.55 36.68 -15.06
N GLY A 46 4.64 35.95 -15.18
CA GLY A 46 5.56 36.04 -16.33
C GLY A 46 6.63 37.13 -16.18
N ALA A 47 6.77 37.77 -15.02
CA ALA A 47 7.80 38.78 -14.78
C ALA A 47 9.21 38.18 -14.92
N MET A 48 10.07 38.91 -15.62
CA MET A 48 11.50 38.61 -15.77
C MET A 48 12.34 39.52 -14.88
N LYS A 49 13.63 39.14 -14.65
CA LYS A 49 14.56 39.87 -13.77
C LYS A 49 13.97 40.10 -12.37
N PHE A 50 13.26 39.10 -11.86
CA PHE A 50 12.67 39.16 -10.53
C PHE A 50 13.74 39.12 -9.45
N HIS A 51 13.85 40.19 -8.65
CA HIS A 51 14.78 40.30 -7.51
C HIS A 51 14.04 40.51 -6.19
N GLY A 52 12.71 40.56 -6.24
CA GLY A 52 11.85 40.74 -5.06
C GLY A 52 11.74 39.50 -4.21
N LYS A 53 11.16 39.68 -3.03
CA LYS A 53 10.82 38.57 -2.13
C LYS A 53 9.32 38.42 -1.94
N LYS A 54 8.52 39.36 -2.48
CA LYS A 54 7.08 39.41 -2.26
C LYS A 54 6.33 39.38 -3.56
N ILE A 55 5.26 38.58 -3.58
CA ILE A 55 4.30 38.49 -4.67
C ILE A 55 2.93 38.68 -4.05
N ARG A 56 2.13 39.59 -4.62
CA ARG A 56 0.76 39.82 -4.19
C ARG A 56 -0.19 39.43 -5.31
N LEU A 57 -1.22 38.65 -4.94
CA LEU A 57 -2.30 38.21 -5.82
C LEU A 57 -3.61 38.83 -5.33
N GLN A 58 -4.41 39.45 -6.20
CA GLN A 58 -5.70 40.06 -5.90
C GLN A 58 -6.81 39.34 -6.66
N PHE A 59 -7.88 39.00 -5.95
CA PHE A 59 -9.02 38.26 -6.49
C PHE A 59 -10.29 39.16 -6.45
N ASP A 60 -11.26 38.77 -7.25
CA ASP A 60 -12.58 39.44 -7.34
C ASP A 60 -13.41 39.23 -6.06
N GLU A 61 -13.21 38.10 -5.39
CA GLU A 61 -13.93 37.73 -4.17
C GLU A 61 -12.99 37.34 -3.01
N PHE A 62 -13.57 36.99 -1.86
CA PHE A 62 -12.80 36.51 -0.71
C PHE A 62 -12.33 35.09 -0.93
N VAL A 63 -11.03 34.87 -0.84
CA VAL A 63 -10.39 33.58 -0.95
C VAL A 63 -9.76 33.12 0.36
N VAL A 64 -9.63 31.81 0.53
CA VAL A 64 -8.85 31.15 1.58
C VAL A 64 -7.88 30.16 0.96
N THR A 65 -6.81 29.85 1.70
CA THR A 65 -5.90 28.78 1.30
C THR A 65 -6.17 27.53 2.12
N LYS A 66 -6.44 26.41 1.44
CA LYS A 66 -6.68 25.10 2.06
C LYS A 66 -5.58 24.13 1.68
N ASP A 67 -5.03 23.43 2.69
CA ASP A 67 -3.98 22.42 2.51
C ASP A 67 -2.80 22.90 1.64
N VAL A 68 -2.48 24.20 1.69
CA VAL A 68 -1.50 24.84 0.81
C VAL A 68 -0.12 24.17 0.86
N ARG A 69 0.29 23.66 2.03
CA ARG A 69 1.58 22.94 2.16
C ARG A 69 1.62 21.63 1.39
N LYS A 70 0.47 21.01 1.12
CA LYS A 70 0.34 19.77 0.37
C LYS A 70 0.10 20.03 -1.12
N GLN A 71 -0.62 21.09 -1.45
CA GLN A 71 -1.06 21.41 -2.80
C GLN A 71 -0.08 22.30 -3.58
N LEU A 72 0.63 23.22 -2.90
CA LEU A 72 1.54 24.13 -3.57
C LEU A 72 2.85 23.43 -3.94
N ILE A 73 3.06 23.27 -5.23
CA ILE A 73 4.28 22.75 -5.81
C ILE A 73 5.12 23.91 -6.34
N ILE A 74 6.37 23.95 -5.91
CA ILE A 74 7.32 25.01 -6.33
C ILE A 74 8.45 24.36 -7.12
N SER A 75 8.59 24.76 -8.38
CA SER A 75 9.63 24.25 -9.28
C SER A 75 10.48 25.39 -9.82
N PRO A 76 11.80 25.37 -9.62
CA PRO A 76 12.61 24.50 -8.77
C PRO A 76 12.20 24.54 -7.29
N PRO A 77 12.39 23.44 -6.52
CA PRO A 77 12.03 23.42 -5.12
C PRO A 77 12.86 24.41 -4.29
N MET A 78 12.21 25.02 -3.30
CA MET A 78 12.81 25.91 -2.32
C MET A 78 13.17 25.11 -1.05
N LYS A 79 14.28 25.43 -0.40
CA LYS A 79 14.67 24.80 0.88
C LYS A 79 13.69 25.14 1.99
N THR A 80 13.22 26.39 1.98
CA THR A 80 12.25 26.91 2.95
C THR A 80 10.97 27.26 2.23
N PHE A 81 9.86 26.68 2.70
CA PHE A 81 8.54 26.98 2.14
C PHE A 81 8.17 28.46 2.33
N PRO A 82 7.68 29.18 1.29
CA PRO A 82 7.31 30.57 1.40
C PRO A 82 6.17 30.79 2.41
N ILE A 83 6.13 31.97 3.01
CA ILE A 83 5.02 32.35 3.88
C ILE A 83 3.88 32.88 3.00
N ILE A 84 2.71 32.29 3.13
CA ILE A 84 1.50 32.72 2.44
C ILE A 84 0.55 33.34 3.48
N SER A 85 0.14 34.56 3.24
CA SER A 85 -0.70 35.35 4.17
C SER A 85 -1.71 36.23 3.42
N PRO A 86 -2.83 36.55 4.03
CA PRO A 86 -3.30 36.08 5.34
C PRO A 86 -3.80 34.65 5.27
N THR A 87 -3.90 33.97 6.41
CA THR A 87 -4.52 32.66 6.52
C THR A 87 -6.04 32.70 6.68
N SER A 88 -6.59 33.90 6.99
CA SER A 88 -8.02 34.17 7.01
C SER A 88 -8.51 34.61 5.64
N ALA A 89 -9.84 34.61 5.44
CA ALA A 89 -10.45 35.05 4.20
C ALA A 89 -10.03 36.51 3.82
N SER A 90 -9.60 36.66 2.58
CA SER A 90 -9.12 37.94 2.05
C SER A 90 -9.29 37.99 0.53
N LYS A 91 -9.48 39.21 -0.01
CA LYS A 91 -9.45 39.42 -1.47
C LYS A 91 -8.04 39.47 -2.05
N TRP A 92 -7.03 39.29 -1.23
CA TRP A 92 -5.63 39.24 -1.66
C TRP A 92 -4.84 38.21 -0.87
N LEU A 93 -3.81 37.63 -1.51
CA LEU A 93 -2.81 36.77 -0.90
C LEU A 93 -1.42 37.36 -1.16
N GLU A 94 -0.55 37.30 -0.15
CA GLU A 94 0.84 37.69 -0.25
C GLU A 94 1.71 36.43 -0.07
N ILE A 95 2.61 36.19 -1.01
CA ILE A 95 3.60 35.12 -0.98
C ILE A 95 4.94 35.77 -0.64
N ASN A 96 5.50 35.43 0.51
CA ASN A 96 6.79 35.95 0.95
C ASN A 96 7.86 34.85 0.82
N ILE A 97 8.77 35.02 -0.15
CA ILE A 97 9.86 34.09 -0.46
C ILE A 97 10.99 34.35 0.54
N ILE A 98 11.36 33.34 1.30
CA ILE A 98 12.40 33.41 2.32
C ILE A 98 13.75 33.03 1.73
N ASP A 99 13.77 32.02 0.85
CA ASP A 99 14.98 31.49 0.24
C ASP A 99 15.70 32.48 -0.68
N THR A 100 16.97 32.22 -0.91
CA THR A 100 17.74 32.87 -1.96
C THR A 100 17.42 32.19 -3.28
N LEU A 101 16.89 32.95 -4.24
CA LEU A 101 16.55 32.45 -5.56
C LEU A 101 17.82 32.18 -6.38
N LYS A 102 17.81 31.11 -7.18
CA LYS A 102 18.90 30.79 -8.11
C LYS A 102 18.90 31.81 -9.25
N PRO A 103 20.07 32.27 -9.74
CA PRO A 103 20.14 33.18 -10.88
C PRO A 103 19.71 32.49 -12.18
N ASN A 104 19.23 33.28 -13.14
CA ASN A 104 18.82 32.82 -14.49
C ASN A 104 17.89 31.60 -14.45
N THR A 105 16.89 31.62 -13.58
CA THR A 105 16.03 30.47 -13.31
C THR A 105 14.56 30.88 -13.37
N THR A 106 13.77 30.12 -14.09
CA THR A 106 12.31 30.26 -14.12
C THR A 106 11.72 29.46 -12.94
N TYR A 107 10.89 30.12 -12.15
CA TYR A 107 10.16 29.53 -11.03
C TYR A 107 8.68 29.43 -11.34
N VAL A 108 8.09 28.31 -11.02
CA VAL A 108 6.65 28.03 -11.11
C VAL A 108 6.13 27.75 -9.71
N LEU A 109 5.11 28.47 -9.28
CA LEU A 109 4.34 28.21 -8.09
C LEU A 109 2.97 27.69 -8.53
N ASN A 110 2.80 26.36 -8.53
CA ASN A 110 1.52 25.72 -8.85
C ASN A 110 0.76 25.47 -7.56
N PHE A 111 -0.35 26.18 -7.39
CA PHE A 111 -1.19 26.11 -6.18
C PHE A 111 -2.15 24.92 -6.16
N GLY A 112 -2.25 24.16 -7.26
CA GLY A 112 -3.23 23.07 -7.38
C GLY A 112 -4.64 23.58 -7.08
N ASN A 113 -5.31 22.93 -6.15
CA ASN A 113 -6.67 23.28 -5.70
C ASN A 113 -6.67 24.06 -4.35
N SER A 114 -5.52 24.61 -3.93
CA SER A 114 -5.40 25.21 -2.59
C SER A 114 -6.05 26.58 -2.43
N ILE A 115 -6.22 27.36 -3.50
CA ILE A 115 -6.91 28.66 -3.45
C ILE A 115 -8.38 28.41 -3.75
N GLN A 116 -9.25 28.71 -2.80
CA GLN A 116 -10.70 28.46 -2.89
C GLN A 116 -11.46 29.71 -2.47
N ASP A 117 -12.70 29.90 -2.99
CA ASP A 117 -13.57 30.89 -2.43
C ASP A 117 -13.87 30.58 -0.95
N TYR A 118 -14.19 31.62 -0.20
CA TYR A 118 -14.43 31.52 1.23
C TYR A 118 -15.79 30.90 1.57
N ASN A 119 -16.82 31.14 0.77
CA ASN A 119 -18.19 30.80 1.11
C ASN A 119 -18.52 29.33 0.74
N GLU A 120 -18.28 28.94 -0.50
CA GLU A 120 -18.67 27.66 -1.08
C GLU A 120 -17.52 26.65 -1.18
N GLY A 121 -16.28 27.14 -1.19
CA GLY A 121 -15.07 26.33 -1.28
C GLY A 121 -14.74 25.90 -2.70
N ASN A 122 -15.19 26.62 -3.74
CA ASN A 122 -14.86 26.35 -5.13
C ASN A 122 -13.38 26.65 -5.40
N PRO A 123 -12.54 25.68 -5.82
CA PRO A 123 -11.12 25.91 -6.04
C PRO A 123 -10.85 26.57 -7.39
N ILE A 124 -9.82 27.42 -7.45
CA ILE A 124 -9.17 27.75 -8.71
C ILE A 124 -8.28 26.58 -9.08
N SER A 125 -8.72 25.75 -10.01
CA SER A 125 -7.96 24.56 -10.43
C SER A 125 -6.70 24.96 -11.20
N ASP A 126 -5.57 24.28 -10.90
CA ASP A 126 -4.27 24.44 -11.58
C ASP A 126 -3.75 25.88 -11.68
N PHE A 127 -4.07 26.71 -10.67
CA PHE A 127 -3.54 28.07 -10.66
C PHE A 127 -2.03 28.10 -10.54
N LYS A 128 -1.36 28.68 -11.55
CA LYS A 128 0.09 28.80 -11.61
C LYS A 128 0.52 30.27 -11.64
N TYR A 129 1.49 30.62 -10.81
CA TYR A 129 2.19 31.91 -10.89
C TYR A 129 3.64 31.64 -11.30
N VAL A 130 4.11 32.33 -12.33
CA VAL A 130 5.43 32.09 -12.95
C VAL A 130 6.25 33.37 -12.94
N PHE A 131 7.55 33.27 -12.68
CA PHE A 131 8.51 34.37 -12.81
C PHE A 131 9.91 33.84 -13.12
N SER A 132 10.77 34.70 -13.67
CA SER A 132 12.18 34.39 -13.89
C SER A 132 13.10 35.38 -13.22
N THR A 133 14.17 34.88 -12.60
CA THR A 133 15.27 35.72 -12.09
C THR A 133 16.20 36.15 -13.23
N GLY A 134 16.09 35.53 -14.41
CA GLY A 134 16.83 35.86 -15.63
C GLY A 134 16.07 36.82 -16.54
N SER A 135 16.62 37.05 -17.74
CA SER A 135 16.04 37.90 -18.79
C SER A 135 15.05 37.16 -19.69
N THR A 136 14.90 35.86 -19.51
CA THR A 136 14.02 34.99 -20.30
C THR A 136 13.20 34.09 -19.41
N LEU A 137 12.06 33.63 -19.92
CA LEU A 137 11.30 32.53 -19.35
C LEU A 137 11.61 31.26 -20.12
N ASP A 138 11.90 30.20 -19.43
CA ASP A 138 11.97 28.86 -20.02
C ASP A 138 10.56 28.44 -20.46
N SER A 139 10.39 27.64 -21.51
CA SER A 139 9.08 27.35 -22.10
C SER A 139 8.88 25.88 -22.49
N LEU A 140 9.91 25.05 -22.32
CA LEU A 140 9.81 23.63 -22.65
C LEU A 140 9.02 22.88 -21.60
N TRP A 141 8.46 21.75 -21.98
CA TRP A 141 7.65 20.90 -21.11
C TRP A 141 7.91 19.42 -21.42
N TYR A 142 7.53 18.56 -20.47
CA TYR A 142 7.62 17.13 -20.57
C TYR A 142 6.48 16.47 -19.78
N GLU A 143 5.81 15.49 -20.38
CA GLU A 143 4.66 14.83 -19.78
C GLU A 143 4.76 13.30 -19.80
N GLY A 144 3.95 12.63 -19.01
CA GLY A 144 3.88 11.19 -18.95
C GLY A 144 2.86 10.69 -17.93
N ASP A 145 2.77 9.36 -17.82
CA ASP A 145 1.86 8.68 -16.89
C ASP A 145 2.59 8.04 -15.71
N ILE A 146 1.86 7.92 -14.62
CA ILE A 146 2.25 7.17 -13.43
C ILE A 146 1.31 5.97 -13.31
N THR A 147 1.89 4.80 -13.09
CA THR A 147 1.18 3.59 -12.72
C THR A 147 1.80 3.00 -11.45
N ASP A 148 1.12 2.06 -10.80
CA ASP A 148 1.73 1.28 -9.72
C ASP A 148 2.18 -0.07 -10.27
N ALA A 149 3.30 -0.59 -9.80
CA ALA A 149 3.86 -1.84 -10.30
C ALA A 149 3.08 -3.09 -9.89
N ILE A 150 2.32 -2.99 -8.78
CA ILE A 150 1.55 -4.13 -8.24
C ILE A 150 0.09 -3.79 -7.94
N ALA A 151 -0.27 -2.53 -7.71
CA ALA A 151 -1.64 -2.10 -7.46
C ALA A 151 -2.36 -1.74 -8.77
N PRO A 152 -3.71 -1.85 -8.82
CA PRO A 152 -4.49 -1.56 -10.04
C PRO A 152 -4.57 -0.06 -10.35
N LYS A 153 -4.23 0.80 -9.41
CA LYS A 153 -4.20 2.26 -9.57
C LYS A 153 -2.98 2.84 -8.87
N PRO A 154 -2.40 3.92 -9.40
CA PRO A 154 -1.30 4.62 -8.73
C PRO A 154 -1.77 5.31 -7.45
N ASP A 155 -0.82 5.68 -6.62
CA ASP A 155 -1.06 6.54 -5.47
C ASP A 155 -1.36 7.98 -5.91
N ASN A 156 -2.15 8.70 -5.13
CA ASN A 156 -2.34 10.15 -5.29
C ASN A 156 -1.11 10.90 -4.79
N PHE A 157 -0.90 12.13 -5.23
CA PHE A 157 0.20 13.00 -4.81
C PHE A 157 1.57 12.36 -5.03
N VAL A 158 1.81 11.92 -6.25
CA VAL A 158 3.12 11.42 -6.68
C VAL A 158 3.95 12.59 -7.17
N THR A 159 5.11 12.78 -6.56
CA THR A 159 6.08 13.81 -6.98
C THR A 159 6.91 13.30 -8.14
N VAL A 160 6.97 14.06 -9.23
CA VAL A 160 7.81 13.76 -10.39
C VAL A 160 8.94 14.77 -10.46
N MET A 161 10.15 14.29 -10.69
CA MET A 161 11.38 15.02 -10.48
C MET A 161 12.36 14.86 -11.65
N LEU A 162 13.08 15.95 -11.96
CA LEU A 162 14.17 15.93 -12.91
C LEU A 162 15.50 16.33 -12.25
N TYR A 163 16.50 15.48 -12.48
CA TYR A 163 17.89 15.76 -12.15
C TYR A 163 18.69 15.94 -13.43
N PRO A 164 19.50 17.01 -13.58
CA PRO A 164 20.36 17.18 -14.77
C PRO A 164 21.27 15.95 -14.94
N TYR A 165 21.25 15.37 -16.14
CA TYR A 165 22.07 14.21 -16.47
C TYR A 165 23.34 14.66 -17.18
N ASN A 166 24.39 14.88 -16.41
CA ASN A 166 25.71 15.33 -16.82
C ASN A 166 26.80 14.52 -16.11
N GLU A 167 28.07 14.86 -16.29
CA GLU A 167 29.21 14.16 -15.68
C GLU A 167 29.18 14.12 -14.15
N GLN A 168 28.44 15.02 -13.52
CA GLN A 168 28.31 15.08 -12.05
C GLN A 168 27.14 14.23 -11.53
N TYR A 169 26.28 13.74 -12.42
CA TYR A 169 25.12 12.93 -12.04
C TYR A 169 25.59 11.55 -11.53
N ASN A 170 25.04 11.13 -10.42
CA ASN A 170 25.08 9.76 -9.97
C ASN A 170 23.79 9.44 -9.18
N ASP A 171 23.37 8.19 -9.13
CA ASP A 171 22.09 7.79 -8.55
C ASP A 171 21.99 8.08 -7.04
N SER A 172 23.12 8.22 -6.35
CA SER A 172 23.11 8.58 -4.92
C SER A 172 22.58 10.01 -4.66
N LEU A 173 22.49 10.86 -5.68
CA LEU A 173 21.92 12.20 -5.56
C LEU A 173 20.45 12.15 -5.12
N VAL A 174 19.69 11.17 -5.60
CA VAL A 174 18.27 11.01 -5.26
C VAL A 174 18.04 10.78 -3.76
N TYR A 175 19.04 10.27 -3.06
CA TYR A 175 19.02 10.03 -1.62
C TYR A 175 19.54 11.19 -0.78
N LYS A 176 20.07 12.26 -1.42
CA LYS A 176 20.84 13.29 -0.69
C LYS A 176 20.47 14.72 -1.06
N THR A 177 20.01 14.94 -2.28
CA THR A 177 19.81 16.28 -2.82
C THR A 177 18.44 16.44 -3.44
N GLN A 178 17.88 17.64 -3.36
CA GLN A 178 16.66 18.00 -4.04
C GLN A 178 16.89 18.07 -5.56
N PRO A 179 15.88 17.76 -6.38
CA PRO A 179 15.95 17.83 -7.84
C PRO A 179 16.02 19.28 -8.35
N THR A 180 16.24 19.42 -9.65
CA THR A 180 16.18 20.75 -10.30
C THR A 180 14.75 21.14 -10.64
N TYR A 181 13.91 20.22 -11.09
CA TYR A 181 12.50 20.49 -11.39
C TYR A 181 11.61 19.46 -10.72
N VAL A 182 10.43 19.90 -10.34
CA VAL A 182 9.40 19.06 -9.70
C VAL A 182 8.01 19.40 -10.23
N THR A 183 7.17 18.38 -10.28
CA THR A 183 5.72 18.50 -10.41
C THR A 183 5.05 17.43 -9.55
N ASN A 184 3.73 17.38 -9.54
CA ASN A 184 2.98 16.40 -8.77
C ASN A 184 1.68 16.02 -9.49
N THR A 185 1.23 14.76 -9.36
CA THR A 185 -0.04 14.30 -9.93
C THR A 185 -1.26 14.80 -9.18
N LEU A 186 -1.09 15.45 -8.01
CA LEU A 186 -2.17 15.86 -7.11
C LEU A 186 -3.08 14.69 -6.68
N ASP A 187 -4.36 14.92 -6.45
CA ASP A 187 -5.26 13.95 -5.81
C ASP A 187 -6.16 13.16 -6.77
N SER A 188 -6.07 13.40 -8.07
CA SER A 188 -6.98 12.75 -9.04
C SER A 188 -6.37 12.38 -10.39
N LEU A 189 -5.08 12.65 -10.60
CA LEU A 189 -4.42 12.41 -11.88
C LEU A 189 -3.41 11.26 -11.77
N ASP A 190 -3.38 10.45 -12.79
CA ASP A 190 -2.33 9.43 -13.04
C ASP A 190 -1.31 9.91 -14.08
N SER A 191 -1.47 11.13 -14.59
CA SER A 191 -0.56 11.81 -15.50
C SER A 191 0.15 12.99 -14.83
N PHE A 192 1.28 13.39 -15.39
CA PHE A 192 2.05 14.56 -14.93
C PHE A 192 2.51 15.42 -16.09
N VAL A 193 2.67 16.72 -15.83
CA VAL A 193 3.31 17.67 -16.74
C VAL A 193 4.36 18.46 -15.97
N LEU A 194 5.59 18.44 -16.46
CA LEU A 194 6.70 19.30 -16.03
C LEU A 194 6.81 20.45 -17.01
N GLU A 195 6.72 21.67 -16.55
CA GLU A 195 6.70 22.86 -17.42
C GLU A 195 7.83 23.81 -17.09
N TYR A 196 8.08 24.76 -18.01
CA TYR A 196 9.09 25.79 -17.88
C TYR A 196 10.50 25.20 -17.67
N LEU A 197 10.81 24.19 -18.47
CA LEU A 197 12.07 23.47 -18.45
C LEU A 197 13.09 24.13 -19.37
N LYS A 198 14.36 24.01 -19.02
CA LYS A 198 15.48 24.27 -19.93
C LYS A 198 15.76 23.06 -20.80
N GLU A 199 16.24 23.31 -21.99
CA GLU A 199 16.77 22.26 -22.85
C GLU A 199 17.90 21.49 -22.17
N GLY A 200 17.90 20.16 -22.32
CA GLY A 200 18.95 19.33 -21.75
C GLY A 200 18.54 17.87 -21.56
N LYS A 201 19.48 17.10 -21.03
CA LYS A 201 19.24 15.71 -20.62
C LYS A 201 18.98 15.63 -19.13
N TYR A 202 18.01 14.82 -18.75
CA TYR A 202 17.59 14.69 -17.34
C TYR A 202 17.31 13.24 -16.96
N LYS A 203 17.65 12.85 -15.74
CA LYS A 203 17.11 11.64 -15.11
C LYS A 203 15.72 11.94 -14.59
N LEU A 204 14.74 11.18 -15.08
CA LEU A 204 13.34 11.28 -14.69
C LEU A 204 13.04 10.25 -13.59
N ILE A 205 12.52 10.74 -12.46
CA ILE A 205 12.20 9.94 -11.27
C ILE A 205 10.85 10.38 -10.74
N ALA A 206 10.06 9.43 -10.24
CA ALA A 206 8.85 9.73 -9.50
C ALA A 206 8.93 9.11 -8.10
N LEU A 207 8.42 9.83 -7.10
CA LEU A 207 8.37 9.38 -5.71
C LEU A 207 6.95 9.49 -5.16
N LYS A 208 6.50 8.45 -4.48
CA LYS A 208 5.42 8.55 -3.51
C LYS A 208 6.03 8.65 -2.13
N GLU A 209 6.15 9.87 -1.64
CA GLU A 209 6.79 10.17 -0.37
C GLU A 209 5.79 10.05 0.79
N LYS A 210 6.25 9.51 1.91
CA LYS A 210 5.53 9.56 3.19
C LYS A 210 5.65 10.94 3.85
N SER A 211 6.83 11.55 3.71
CA SER A 211 7.12 12.90 4.21
C SER A 211 7.73 13.71 3.06
N PRO A 212 6.99 14.66 2.46
CA PRO A 212 7.45 15.40 1.29
C PRO A 212 8.71 16.22 1.58
N ASN A 213 9.82 15.81 1.01
CA ASN A 213 11.12 16.51 1.09
C ASN A 213 11.93 16.40 -0.20
N TYR A 214 11.40 15.70 -1.21
CA TYR A 214 12.05 15.44 -2.49
C TYR A 214 13.34 14.61 -2.41
N ILE A 215 13.45 13.76 -1.38
CA ILE A 215 14.60 12.89 -1.14
C ILE A 215 14.07 11.47 -0.90
N PHE A 216 14.57 10.53 -1.69
CA PHE A 216 14.11 9.15 -1.62
C PHE A 216 14.56 8.45 -0.34
N ASN A 217 13.60 7.90 0.40
CA ASN A 217 13.83 7.02 1.54
C ASN A 217 13.24 5.63 1.25
N PRO A 218 14.06 4.61 0.91
CA PRO A 218 13.57 3.26 0.57
C PRO A 218 12.69 2.60 1.63
N LYS A 219 12.84 3.02 2.89
CA LYS A 219 12.06 2.47 4.00
C LYS A 219 10.59 2.89 3.95
N ASP A 220 10.33 4.12 3.57
CA ASP A 220 9.00 4.73 3.69
C ASP A 220 8.35 5.00 2.33
N ASP A 221 9.14 5.32 1.30
CA ASP A 221 8.67 5.81 0.02
C ASP A 221 8.58 4.71 -1.05
N LYS A 222 7.80 4.98 -2.11
CA LYS A 222 7.86 4.26 -3.38
C LYS A 222 8.64 5.09 -4.40
N ILE A 223 9.29 4.44 -5.34
CA ILE A 223 10.05 5.06 -6.44
C ILE A 223 9.60 4.52 -7.79
N ALA A 224 9.70 5.35 -8.83
CA ALA A 224 9.69 4.93 -10.22
C ALA A 224 10.76 5.70 -10.98
N PHE A 225 11.36 5.10 -11.98
CA PHE A 225 12.42 5.73 -12.77
C PHE A 225 12.44 5.22 -14.20
N MET A 226 13.00 6.04 -15.08
CA MET A 226 13.38 5.62 -16.43
C MET A 226 14.83 5.13 -16.38
N ASP A 227 15.12 4.01 -17.05
CA ASP A 227 16.48 3.48 -17.14
C ASP A 227 17.39 4.45 -17.88
N GLU A 228 16.93 4.95 -19.03
CA GLU A 228 17.64 5.95 -19.83
C GLU A 228 17.24 7.38 -19.43
N PRO A 229 18.17 8.35 -19.54
CA PRO A 229 17.83 9.76 -19.36
C PRO A 229 16.91 10.25 -20.47
N ILE A 230 15.99 11.14 -20.10
CA ILE A 230 15.12 11.81 -21.08
C ILE A 230 15.84 13.04 -21.68
N THR A 231 15.46 13.39 -22.89
CA THR A 231 15.91 14.64 -23.53
C THR A 231 14.73 15.62 -23.59
N VAL A 232 14.90 16.78 -22.98
CA VAL A 232 13.97 17.92 -23.11
C VAL A 232 14.52 18.85 -24.17
N ALA A 233 13.80 18.99 -25.26
CA ALA A 233 14.19 19.85 -26.42
C ALA A 233 12.94 20.48 -27.04
N ASP A 234 13.12 21.50 -27.86
CA ASP A 234 12.03 22.07 -28.65
C ASP A 234 11.55 21.05 -29.68
N LEU A 235 10.41 20.43 -29.41
CA LEU A 235 9.79 19.39 -30.24
C LEU A 235 9.04 19.96 -31.44
N LYS A 236 9.36 21.14 -31.93
CA LYS A 236 8.77 21.69 -33.14
C LYS A 236 8.98 20.70 -34.30
N GLY A 237 7.92 19.96 -34.61
CA GLY A 237 7.90 18.96 -35.66
C GLY A 237 7.96 17.49 -35.23
N ASN A 238 7.98 17.18 -33.94
CA ASN A 238 7.80 15.80 -33.44
C ASN A 238 6.56 15.69 -32.51
N PRO A 239 5.36 15.58 -33.08
CA PRO A 239 4.12 15.47 -32.31
C PRO A 239 3.95 14.13 -31.56
N GLN A 240 4.83 13.16 -31.79
CA GLN A 240 4.83 11.84 -31.15
C GLN A 240 6.07 11.67 -30.28
N GLY A 241 6.31 12.61 -29.37
CA GLY A 241 7.27 12.44 -28.30
C GLY A 241 7.04 11.13 -27.56
N PHE A 242 8.11 10.49 -27.13
CA PHE A 242 8.03 9.32 -26.25
C PHE A 242 7.27 9.72 -24.98
N TYR A 243 6.14 9.03 -24.72
CA TYR A 243 5.28 9.26 -23.56
C TYR A 243 5.62 8.21 -22.48
N PRO A 244 6.40 8.55 -21.46
CA PRO A 244 6.85 7.59 -20.48
C PRO A 244 5.72 7.16 -19.55
N LYS A 245 5.69 5.88 -19.24
CA LYS A 245 4.88 5.30 -18.15
C LYS A 245 5.81 4.91 -17.01
N LEU A 246 5.78 5.68 -15.94
CA LEU A 246 6.57 5.42 -14.74
C LEU A 246 5.80 4.47 -13.81
N ARG A 247 6.38 3.34 -13.46
CA ARG A 247 5.77 2.34 -12.59
C ARG A 247 6.31 2.46 -11.17
N LEU A 248 5.49 2.95 -10.25
CA LEU A 248 5.83 3.08 -8.84
C LEU A 248 5.95 1.72 -8.16
N PHE A 249 7.02 1.52 -7.44
CA PHE A 249 7.23 0.33 -6.62
C PHE A 249 7.89 0.67 -5.30
N LYS A 250 7.67 -0.18 -4.31
CA LYS A 250 8.36 -0.12 -3.02
C LYS A 250 9.58 -1.01 -3.09
N GLU A 251 10.77 -0.45 -2.88
CA GLU A 251 11.99 -1.27 -2.77
C GLU A 251 11.98 -2.14 -1.52
N VAL A 252 12.68 -3.26 -1.58
CA VAL A 252 13.07 -3.96 -0.37
C VAL A 252 14.25 -3.21 0.24
N PRO A 253 14.11 -2.65 1.44
CA PRO A 253 15.22 -1.90 2.05
C PRO A 253 16.44 -2.80 2.26
N PRO A 254 17.65 -2.24 2.27
CA PRO A 254 18.86 -2.99 2.58
C PRO A 254 18.75 -3.74 3.90
N TYR A 255 19.30 -4.95 3.93
CA TYR A 255 19.29 -5.75 5.16
C TYR A 255 19.98 -5.03 6.32
N LYS A 256 19.26 -4.96 7.44
CA LYS A 256 19.77 -4.44 8.71
C LYS A 256 19.19 -5.23 9.87
N ALA A 257 20.03 -5.79 10.72
CA ALA A 257 19.60 -6.39 11.97
C ALA A 257 19.38 -5.30 13.03
N HIS A 258 18.24 -5.36 13.73
CA HIS A 258 17.98 -4.54 14.90
C HIS A 258 18.45 -5.24 16.16
N ARG A 259 18.65 -4.45 17.23
CA ARG A 259 19.01 -5.01 18.53
C ARG A 259 17.91 -5.96 19.02
N PRO A 260 18.24 -7.24 19.30
CA PRO A 260 17.26 -8.19 19.78
C PRO A 260 16.71 -7.83 21.15
N THR A 261 15.49 -8.25 21.44
CA THR A 261 14.82 -8.02 22.73
C THR A 261 14.28 -9.32 23.29
N GLN A 262 14.35 -9.48 24.61
CA GLN A 262 13.66 -10.57 25.28
C GLN A 262 12.15 -10.31 25.24
N ALA A 263 11.39 -11.23 24.68
CA ALA A 263 9.93 -11.12 24.54
C ALA A 263 9.17 -11.94 25.58
N ALA A 264 9.80 -13.02 26.08
CA ALA A 264 9.29 -13.84 27.18
C ALA A 264 10.47 -14.48 27.93
N GLY A 265 10.22 -15.18 29.04
CA GLY A 265 11.25 -15.82 29.83
C GLY A 265 12.12 -16.83 29.06
N ASN A 266 11.61 -17.36 27.98
CA ASN A 266 12.22 -18.40 27.13
C ASN A 266 12.23 -18.03 25.63
N ARG A 267 12.06 -16.72 25.30
CA ARG A 267 12.02 -16.25 23.93
C ARG A 267 12.72 -14.90 23.74
N VAL A 268 13.62 -14.86 22.76
CA VAL A 268 14.25 -13.64 22.27
C VAL A 268 13.73 -13.36 20.86
N GLN A 269 13.42 -12.09 20.59
CA GLN A 269 12.88 -11.64 19.33
C GLN A 269 13.89 -10.80 18.57
N PHE A 270 14.07 -11.11 17.28
CA PHE A 270 15.01 -10.46 16.36
C PHE A 270 14.23 -9.76 15.27
N GLY A 271 14.30 -8.44 15.24
CA GLY A 271 13.71 -7.61 14.19
C GLY A 271 14.72 -7.28 13.09
N PHE A 272 14.23 -7.12 11.87
CA PHE A 272 15.06 -6.83 10.70
C PHE A 272 14.42 -5.78 9.80
N GLU A 273 15.23 -5.11 9.02
CA GLU A 273 14.84 -4.46 7.77
C GLU A 273 15.34 -5.29 6.60
N GLY A 274 14.59 -5.30 5.50
CA GLY A 274 14.93 -6.11 4.32
C GLY A 274 14.59 -7.59 4.45
N LYS A 275 14.92 -8.36 3.40
CA LYS A 275 14.63 -9.80 3.36
C LYS A 275 15.39 -10.55 4.46
N THR A 276 14.70 -11.42 5.17
CA THR A 276 15.26 -12.26 6.25
C THR A 276 15.65 -13.65 5.79
N ASP A 277 15.48 -13.94 4.51
CA ASP A 277 15.87 -15.24 3.96
C ASP A 277 17.37 -15.46 4.16
N SER A 278 17.76 -16.69 4.50
CA SER A 278 19.15 -17.07 4.78
C SER A 278 19.82 -16.42 6.02
N VAL A 279 19.08 -15.69 6.87
CA VAL A 279 19.62 -15.21 8.14
C VAL A 279 19.90 -16.37 9.07
N LYS A 280 21.11 -16.44 9.58
CA LYS A 280 21.55 -17.45 10.57
C LYS A 280 21.79 -16.79 11.91
N ILE A 281 21.07 -17.24 12.93
CA ILE A 281 21.23 -16.76 14.31
C ILE A 281 21.88 -17.89 15.12
N LYS A 282 22.99 -17.59 15.80
CA LYS A 282 23.66 -18.55 16.67
C LYS A 282 23.97 -17.91 18.02
N PRO A 283 23.66 -18.58 19.15
CA PRO A 283 24.15 -18.17 20.46
C PRO A 283 25.66 -18.49 20.54
N ILE A 284 26.44 -17.56 21.10
CA ILE A 284 27.90 -17.72 21.30
C ILE A 284 28.31 -17.58 22.77
N SER A 285 27.37 -17.30 23.67
CA SER A 285 27.59 -17.33 25.11
C SER A 285 27.79 -18.77 25.60
N HIS A 286 28.50 -18.93 26.73
CA HIS A 286 28.54 -20.20 27.42
C HIS A 286 27.12 -20.58 27.88
N VAL A 287 26.63 -21.68 27.36
CA VAL A 287 25.32 -22.27 27.71
C VAL A 287 25.55 -23.68 28.27
N THR A 288 24.58 -24.19 29.00
CA THR A 288 24.62 -25.55 29.57
C THR A 288 24.57 -26.60 28.45
N SER A 289 25.09 -27.81 28.71
CA SER A 289 25.16 -28.89 27.70
C SER A 289 23.78 -29.37 27.20
N ASP A 290 22.74 -29.12 27.98
CA ASP A 290 21.35 -29.44 27.67
C ASP A 290 20.59 -28.29 26.94
N PHE A 291 21.30 -27.20 26.61
CA PHE A 291 20.72 -26.06 25.92
C PHE A 291 20.23 -26.44 24.51
N LYS A 292 18.94 -26.20 24.30
CA LYS A 292 18.29 -26.40 23.00
C LYS A 292 17.63 -25.13 22.55
N TYR A 293 17.53 -24.93 21.26
CA TYR A 293 16.81 -23.80 20.68
C TYR A 293 16.16 -24.17 19.34
N ILE A 294 15.13 -23.40 18.97
CA ILE A 294 14.49 -23.43 17.67
C ILE A 294 14.20 -21.99 17.23
N ILE A 295 14.22 -21.74 15.94
CA ILE A 295 13.93 -20.43 15.36
C ILE A 295 12.66 -20.55 14.51
N SER A 296 11.72 -19.64 14.71
CA SER A 296 10.52 -19.51 13.88
C SER A 296 10.37 -18.09 13.35
N LYS A 297 9.86 -17.93 12.14
CA LYS A 297 9.52 -16.62 11.56
C LYS A 297 8.11 -16.23 11.99
N ASP A 298 7.93 -14.98 12.38
CA ASP A 298 6.59 -14.42 12.59
C ASP A 298 5.89 -14.31 11.21
N PRO A 299 4.70 -14.91 11.01
CA PRO A 299 4.03 -14.91 9.72
C PRO A 299 3.57 -13.52 9.25
N LYS A 300 3.48 -12.54 10.17
CA LYS A 300 2.97 -11.19 9.87
C LYS A 300 4.03 -10.09 9.92
N LYS A 301 5.27 -10.42 10.35
CA LYS A 301 6.33 -9.42 10.58
C LYS A 301 7.68 -9.95 10.10
N ASP A 302 8.57 -9.05 9.71
CA ASP A 302 9.97 -9.36 9.45
C ASP A 302 10.73 -9.57 10.77
N THR A 303 10.30 -10.59 11.51
CA THR A 303 10.77 -10.89 12.87
C THR A 303 11.02 -12.39 13.00
N LEU A 304 12.18 -12.75 13.56
CA LEU A 304 12.51 -14.11 13.93
C LEU A 304 12.42 -14.27 15.46
N ASN A 305 11.75 -15.32 15.91
CA ASN A 305 11.66 -15.69 17.31
C ASN A 305 12.66 -16.83 17.60
N PHE A 306 13.52 -16.62 18.57
CA PHE A 306 14.46 -17.60 19.08
C PHE A 306 13.95 -18.15 20.39
N TRP A 307 13.48 -19.38 20.37
CA TRP A 307 12.94 -20.11 21.52
C TRP A 307 14.05 -20.97 22.11
N TYR A 308 14.21 -21.00 23.42
CA TYR A 308 15.30 -21.73 24.06
C TYR A 308 14.91 -22.37 25.40
N THR A 309 15.55 -23.44 25.73
CA THR A 309 15.43 -24.18 26.99
C THR A 309 16.79 -24.82 27.33
N PRO A 310 17.19 -24.93 28.63
CA PRO A 310 16.56 -24.37 29.83
C PRO A 310 16.68 -22.84 29.89
N LYS A 311 15.92 -22.23 30.83
CA LYS A 311 16.00 -20.79 31.09
C LYS A 311 17.40 -20.41 31.48
N GLN A 312 17.93 -19.37 30.86
CA GLN A 312 19.28 -18.84 31.13
C GLN A 312 19.23 -17.68 32.11
N LYS A 313 20.32 -17.45 32.82
CA LYS A 313 20.54 -16.31 33.71
C LYS A 313 21.42 -15.26 33.01
N ASP A 314 21.36 -14.03 33.47
CA ASP A 314 22.18 -12.87 33.07
C ASP A 314 22.00 -12.40 31.61
N SER A 315 22.65 -13.03 30.65
CA SER A 315 22.64 -12.58 29.26
C SER A 315 22.96 -13.69 28.29
N LEU A 316 22.38 -13.55 27.09
CA LEU A 316 22.77 -14.32 25.91
C LEU A 316 23.45 -13.41 24.88
N VAL A 317 24.53 -13.88 24.28
CA VAL A 317 25.20 -13.22 23.17
C VAL A 317 24.96 -14.01 21.91
N PHE A 318 24.57 -13.31 20.86
CA PHE A 318 24.21 -13.91 19.57
C PHE A 318 25.05 -13.32 18.45
N THR A 319 25.43 -14.16 17.51
CA THR A 319 25.86 -13.73 16.18
C THR A 319 24.67 -13.88 15.22
N ILE A 320 24.50 -12.86 14.39
CA ILE A 320 23.50 -12.83 13.31
C ILE A 320 24.28 -12.68 12.01
N ALA A 321 24.26 -13.72 11.19
CA ALA A 321 24.99 -13.74 9.92
C ALA A 321 24.04 -13.77 8.75
N LYS A 322 24.27 -12.87 7.77
CA LYS A 322 23.64 -12.91 6.46
C LYS A 322 24.69 -12.58 5.40
N GLN A 323 24.95 -13.54 4.52
CA GLN A 323 26.04 -13.48 3.55
C GLN A 323 27.37 -13.17 4.26
N GLN A 324 28.07 -12.09 3.88
CA GLN A 324 29.34 -11.68 4.49
C GLN A 324 29.17 -10.80 5.73
N LYS A 325 27.95 -10.32 6.01
CA LYS A 325 27.69 -9.45 7.16
C LYS A 325 27.44 -10.27 8.42
N ILE A 326 28.18 -9.95 9.48
CA ILE A 326 28.03 -10.57 10.80
C ILE A 326 27.85 -9.47 11.83
N ASP A 327 26.72 -9.49 12.50
CA ASP A 327 26.41 -8.60 13.62
C ASP A 327 26.43 -9.40 14.93
N THR A 328 26.94 -8.81 16.02
CA THR A 328 26.95 -9.43 17.34
C THR A 328 26.14 -8.59 18.32
N PHE A 329 25.22 -9.23 19.04
CA PHE A 329 24.38 -8.56 20.02
C PHE A 329 24.34 -9.30 21.35
N LYS A 330 24.41 -8.53 22.44
CA LYS A 330 24.19 -9.00 23.81
C LYS A 330 22.78 -8.65 24.24
N VAL A 331 22.00 -9.65 24.65
CA VAL A 331 20.66 -9.51 25.21
C VAL A 331 20.74 -9.80 26.71
N ARG A 332 20.47 -8.77 27.52
CA ARG A 332 20.35 -8.95 28.96
C ARG A 332 19.00 -9.58 29.28
N LEU A 333 19.01 -10.70 29.96
CA LEU A 333 17.83 -11.43 30.36
C LEU A 333 17.28 -10.87 31.68
N LYS A 334 15.95 -10.75 31.72
CA LYS A 334 15.19 -10.35 32.91
C LYS A 334 14.31 -11.51 33.32
N GLU A 335 13.90 -11.50 34.55
CA GLU A 335 12.90 -12.44 35.00
C GLU A 335 11.54 -12.09 34.37
N MET A 336 11.06 -12.98 33.54
CA MET A 336 9.78 -12.87 32.81
C MET A 336 9.08 -14.22 32.85
N LYS A 337 7.74 -14.19 32.72
CA LYS A 337 6.93 -15.41 32.53
C LYS A 337 7.29 -16.03 31.17
N ASN A 338 7.25 -17.36 31.11
CA ASN A 338 7.34 -18.10 29.87
C ASN A 338 6.03 -17.95 29.08
N ASP A 339 6.12 -18.10 27.76
CA ASP A 339 4.92 -18.30 26.97
C ASP A 339 4.28 -19.65 27.32
N SER A 340 2.95 -19.70 27.35
CA SER A 340 2.16 -20.94 27.48
C SER A 340 1.63 -21.35 26.12
N LEU A 341 1.52 -22.66 25.88
CA LEU A 341 1.00 -23.19 24.64
C LEU A 341 -0.46 -22.75 24.44
N GLN A 342 -0.74 -22.15 23.31
CA GLN A 342 -2.08 -21.85 22.81
C GLN A 342 -2.21 -22.43 21.40
N VAL A 343 -3.30 -23.15 21.18
CA VAL A 343 -3.60 -23.76 19.88
C VAL A 343 -4.98 -23.27 19.43
N GLU A 344 -5.01 -22.65 18.26
CA GLU A 344 -6.22 -22.10 17.65
C GLU A 344 -6.51 -22.83 16.33
N ASN A 345 -7.77 -22.84 15.91
CA ASN A 345 -8.17 -23.39 14.61
C ASN A 345 -7.90 -22.35 13.53
N LEU A 346 -7.38 -22.78 12.39
CA LEU A 346 -7.26 -21.92 11.22
C LEU A 346 -8.61 -21.64 10.55
N PHE A 347 -9.58 -22.53 10.74
CA PHE A 347 -10.93 -22.42 10.19
C PHE A 347 -11.96 -22.73 11.28
N SER A 348 -13.05 -21.95 11.26
CA SER A 348 -14.25 -22.19 12.05
C SER A 348 -15.47 -21.95 11.17
N GLY A 349 -16.45 -22.87 11.18
CA GLY A 349 -17.61 -22.81 10.32
C GLY A 349 -17.33 -23.33 8.91
N ASP A 350 -16.97 -22.48 7.97
CA ASP A 350 -16.70 -22.89 6.59
C ASP A 350 -15.24 -23.32 6.37
N LEU A 351 -15.05 -24.46 5.72
CA LEU A 351 -13.76 -24.95 5.23
C LEU A 351 -13.69 -24.87 3.71
N PRO A 352 -12.85 -24.02 3.13
CA PRO A 352 -12.71 -23.94 1.68
C PRO A 352 -12.20 -25.26 1.08
N MET A 353 -12.75 -25.66 -0.06
CA MET A 353 -12.40 -26.92 -0.74
C MET A 353 -10.90 -27.01 -1.08
N HIS A 354 -10.28 -25.89 -1.41
CA HIS A 354 -8.86 -25.81 -1.83
C HIS A 354 -7.86 -25.67 -0.69
N LYS A 355 -8.30 -25.55 0.57
CA LYS A 355 -7.41 -25.39 1.73
C LYS A 355 -7.46 -26.59 2.63
N ASP A 356 -6.31 -27.00 3.15
CA ASP A 356 -6.25 -27.99 4.21
C ASP A 356 -6.78 -27.42 5.52
N PHE A 357 -7.45 -28.24 6.32
CA PHE A 357 -7.77 -27.83 7.69
C PHE A 357 -6.50 -27.75 8.52
N GLY A 358 -6.43 -26.83 9.48
CA GLY A 358 -5.23 -26.73 10.32
C GLY A 358 -5.47 -26.10 11.68
N PHE A 359 -4.46 -26.32 12.52
CA PHE A 359 -4.30 -25.68 13.82
C PHE A 359 -3.09 -24.76 13.77
N LYS A 360 -3.20 -23.61 14.45
CA LYS A 360 -2.11 -22.66 14.62
C LYS A 360 -1.68 -22.63 16.08
N SER A 361 -0.37 -22.68 16.28
CA SER A 361 0.24 -22.59 17.61
C SER A 361 1.02 -21.29 17.77
N ASN A 362 1.06 -20.74 18.98
CA ASN A 362 1.92 -19.61 19.33
C ASN A 362 3.37 -20.02 19.65
N ILE A 363 3.63 -21.31 19.91
CA ILE A 363 4.94 -21.90 20.17
C ILE A 363 5.19 -23.00 19.13
N PRO A 364 6.41 -23.15 18.58
CA PRO A 364 6.70 -24.17 17.58
C PRO A 364 6.37 -25.59 18.07
N ILE A 365 5.62 -26.33 17.26
CA ILE A 365 5.29 -27.73 17.48
C ILE A 365 6.46 -28.59 16.96
N VAL A 366 7.00 -29.45 17.80
CA VAL A 366 8.15 -30.30 17.46
C VAL A 366 7.83 -31.79 17.37
N LYS A 367 6.67 -32.18 17.89
CA LYS A 367 6.20 -33.57 17.81
C LYS A 367 4.69 -33.60 17.60
N THR A 368 4.25 -34.50 16.74
CA THR A 368 2.84 -34.77 16.47
C THR A 368 2.58 -36.27 16.59
N ASP A 369 1.42 -36.63 17.10
CA ASP A 369 0.96 -38.03 17.20
C ASP A 369 -0.31 -38.22 16.36
N PRO A 370 -0.18 -38.70 15.11
CA PRO A 370 -1.34 -38.89 14.24
C PRO A 370 -2.38 -39.89 14.75
N SER A 371 -2.00 -40.84 15.64
CA SER A 371 -2.95 -41.79 16.23
C SER A 371 -4.00 -41.13 17.13
N LYS A 372 -3.70 -39.94 17.63
CA LYS A 372 -4.57 -39.12 18.47
C LYS A 372 -5.38 -38.08 17.69
N LEU A 373 -5.27 -38.09 16.38
CA LEU A 373 -6.02 -37.22 15.49
C LEU A 373 -7.12 -38.02 14.81
N LYS A 374 -8.30 -37.41 14.65
CA LYS A 374 -9.43 -38.04 13.98
C LYS A 374 -10.15 -37.02 13.12
N VAL A 375 -10.53 -37.46 11.93
CA VAL A 375 -11.39 -36.70 11.02
C VAL A 375 -12.60 -37.57 10.69
N PHE A 376 -13.78 -37.01 10.89
CA PHE A 376 -15.05 -37.69 10.58
C PHE A 376 -15.84 -36.85 9.59
N ALA A 377 -16.42 -37.48 8.57
CA ALA A 377 -17.40 -36.89 7.67
C ALA A 377 -18.80 -37.35 8.05
N GLY A 378 -19.78 -36.45 7.98
CA GLY A 378 -21.15 -36.73 8.34
C GLY A 378 -21.58 -36.12 9.66
N LYS A 379 -22.88 -36.22 9.96
CA LYS A 379 -23.48 -35.66 11.18
C LYS A 379 -23.67 -36.78 12.23
N ASP A 380 -23.34 -36.46 13.45
CA ASP A 380 -23.61 -37.25 14.65
C ASP A 380 -23.25 -38.76 14.57
N SER A 381 -24.23 -39.64 14.77
CA SER A 381 -24.04 -41.10 14.81
C SER A 381 -23.73 -41.76 13.47
N THR A 382 -23.91 -41.04 12.36
CA THR A 382 -23.62 -41.53 10.99
C THR A 382 -22.24 -41.12 10.50
N ALA A 383 -21.45 -40.45 11.33
CA ALA A 383 -20.15 -39.93 10.93
C ALA A 383 -19.15 -41.07 10.64
N VAL A 384 -18.53 -41.02 9.48
CA VAL A 384 -17.54 -42.00 8.99
C VAL A 384 -16.14 -41.42 9.11
N ALA A 385 -15.19 -42.23 9.58
CA ALA A 385 -13.79 -41.81 9.64
C ALA A 385 -13.21 -41.58 8.23
N VAL A 386 -12.51 -40.47 8.07
CA VAL A 386 -11.88 -40.07 6.82
C VAL A 386 -10.35 -40.18 6.98
N PRO A 387 -9.66 -40.85 6.04
CA PRO A 387 -8.20 -40.89 6.07
C PRO A 387 -7.63 -39.50 5.78
N PHE A 388 -6.52 -39.17 6.43
CA PHE A 388 -5.87 -37.87 6.30
C PHE A 388 -4.35 -38.01 6.32
N LYS A 389 -3.64 -37.00 5.80
CA LYS A 389 -2.21 -36.79 5.93
C LYS A 389 -1.95 -35.56 6.80
N THR A 390 -0.81 -35.55 7.46
CA THR A 390 -0.42 -34.42 8.32
C THR A 390 0.81 -33.73 7.80
N ARG A 391 0.92 -32.41 8.01
CA ARG A 391 2.05 -31.59 7.62
C ARG A 391 2.23 -30.43 8.60
N LEU A 392 3.49 -30.14 8.98
CA LEU A 392 3.86 -28.89 9.64
C LEU A 392 4.31 -27.85 8.60
N ASP A 393 4.06 -26.58 8.88
CA ASP A 393 4.65 -25.50 8.12
C ASP A 393 6.18 -25.39 8.40
N PRO A 394 6.96 -24.68 7.57
CA PRO A 394 8.41 -24.53 7.77
C PRO A 394 8.81 -23.87 9.10
N ASN A 395 7.90 -23.12 9.75
CA ASN A 395 8.14 -22.48 11.03
C ASN A 395 7.65 -23.29 12.23
N ASN A 396 7.03 -24.46 11.99
CA ASN A 396 6.41 -25.31 12.97
C ASN A 396 5.31 -24.63 13.81
N LEU A 397 4.71 -23.57 13.27
CA LEU A 397 3.63 -22.83 13.93
C LEU A 397 2.24 -23.20 13.43
N GLU A 398 2.14 -23.82 12.26
CA GLU A 398 0.89 -24.28 11.69
C GLU A 398 0.96 -25.77 11.37
N PHE A 399 -0.05 -26.49 11.82
CA PHE A 399 -0.17 -27.94 11.63
C PHE A 399 -1.42 -28.22 10.82
N TYR A 400 -1.25 -28.90 9.68
CA TYR A 400 -2.30 -29.14 8.69
C TYR A 400 -2.71 -30.61 8.62
N LEU A 401 -4.02 -30.80 8.39
CA LEU A 401 -4.62 -32.09 8.06
C LEU A 401 -5.18 -31.98 6.64
N SER A 402 -4.62 -32.75 5.72
CA SER A 402 -5.05 -32.86 4.33
C SER A 402 -5.88 -34.12 4.16
N PHE A 403 -7.11 -33.97 3.69
CA PHE A 403 -8.05 -35.07 3.43
C PHE A 403 -8.96 -34.74 2.26
N ASP A 404 -9.53 -35.75 1.64
CA ASP A 404 -10.47 -35.60 0.55
C ASP A 404 -11.79 -35.01 1.06
N LYS A 405 -12.16 -33.87 0.49
CA LYS A 405 -13.36 -33.12 0.84
C LYS A 405 -14.43 -33.29 -0.24
N LYS A 406 -15.69 -33.37 0.19
CA LYS A 406 -16.88 -33.30 -0.68
C LYS A 406 -17.64 -32.00 -0.42
N ASN A 407 -18.31 -31.50 -1.42
CA ASN A 407 -19.22 -30.35 -1.22
C ASN A 407 -20.42 -30.76 -0.35
N ASP A 408 -21.00 -29.80 0.38
CA ASP A 408 -22.12 -29.98 1.30
C ASP A 408 -21.87 -31.02 2.43
N GLU A 409 -20.64 -31.17 2.85
CA GLU A 409 -20.27 -32.16 3.86
C GLU A 409 -19.85 -31.47 5.16
N THR A 410 -20.19 -32.09 6.28
CA THR A 410 -19.79 -31.65 7.62
C THR A 410 -18.64 -32.52 8.10
N TYR A 411 -17.54 -31.87 8.52
CA TYR A 411 -16.36 -32.55 9.04
C TYR A 411 -16.17 -32.22 10.50
N ARG A 412 -16.01 -33.25 11.33
CA ARG A 412 -15.61 -33.12 12.72
C ARG A 412 -14.17 -33.55 12.87
N ILE A 413 -13.34 -32.61 13.33
CA ILE A 413 -11.91 -32.82 13.57
C ILE A 413 -11.66 -32.86 15.06
N GLU A 414 -10.98 -33.89 15.52
CA GLU A 414 -10.63 -34.09 16.92
C GLU A 414 -9.12 -34.26 17.06
N ALA A 415 -8.51 -33.49 17.95
CA ALA A 415 -7.18 -33.73 18.46
C ALA A 415 -7.28 -34.06 19.95
N LEU A 416 -6.99 -35.30 20.28
CA LEU A 416 -7.00 -35.79 21.66
C LEU A 416 -5.82 -35.19 22.44
N PRO A 417 -5.81 -35.23 23.79
CA PRO A 417 -4.68 -34.75 24.58
C PRO A 417 -3.36 -35.39 24.16
N ASN A 418 -2.30 -34.59 24.11
CA ASN A 418 -0.95 -34.98 23.65
C ASN A 418 -0.88 -35.37 22.18
N ALA A 419 -1.78 -34.87 21.31
CA ALA A 419 -1.65 -35.01 19.86
C ALA A 419 -0.57 -34.09 19.27
N LEU A 420 -0.40 -32.92 19.88
CA LEU A 420 0.60 -31.92 19.52
C LEU A 420 1.48 -31.62 20.72
N THR A 421 2.80 -31.60 20.54
CA THR A 421 3.75 -31.25 21.59
C THR A 421 4.61 -30.08 21.12
N ASP A 422 4.67 -29.02 21.93
CA ASP A 422 5.49 -27.84 21.64
C ASP A 422 6.97 -28.06 21.96
N PHE A 423 7.78 -27.06 21.64
CA PHE A 423 9.23 -27.08 21.86
C PHE A 423 9.63 -27.26 23.35
N PHE A 424 8.76 -26.88 24.28
CA PHE A 424 9.00 -26.98 25.74
C PHE A 424 8.44 -28.27 26.35
N GLY A 425 7.77 -29.08 25.55
CA GLY A 425 7.15 -30.33 26.00
C GLY A 425 5.72 -30.16 26.50
N HIS A 426 5.11 -28.96 26.36
CA HIS A 426 3.69 -28.81 26.66
C HIS A 426 2.85 -29.43 25.54
N THR A 427 1.68 -29.89 25.90
CA THR A 427 0.79 -30.59 24.97
C THR A 427 -0.57 -29.93 24.92
N ASN A 428 -1.31 -30.16 23.85
CA ASN A 428 -2.68 -29.71 23.72
C ASN A 428 -3.63 -30.50 24.64
N ASP A 429 -4.66 -29.84 25.12
CA ASP A 429 -5.88 -30.46 25.63
C ASP A 429 -6.73 -31.01 24.47
N THR A 430 -7.90 -31.55 24.74
CA THR A 430 -8.84 -32.01 23.73
C THR A 430 -9.32 -30.82 22.88
N LEU A 431 -9.04 -30.84 21.58
CA LEU A 431 -9.55 -29.87 20.60
C LEU A 431 -10.62 -30.58 19.75
N LYS A 432 -11.81 -29.98 19.67
CA LYS A 432 -12.92 -30.44 18.82
C LYS A 432 -13.42 -29.29 18.00
N VAL A 433 -13.46 -29.51 16.69
CA VAL A 433 -13.90 -28.49 15.72
C VAL A 433 -14.84 -29.15 14.74
N THR A 434 -15.93 -28.46 14.43
CA THR A 434 -16.82 -28.83 13.33
C THR A 434 -16.72 -27.74 12.26
N VAL A 435 -16.45 -28.16 11.03
CA VAL A 435 -16.42 -27.31 9.85
C VAL A 435 -17.29 -27.90 8.75
N ARG A 436 -17.77 -27.06 7.83
CA ARG A 436 -18.60 -27.45 6.73
C ARG A 436 -17.96 -27.00 5.41
N THR A 437 -18.03 -27.81 4.40
CA THR A 437 -17.77 -27.39 3.02
C THR A 437 -19.06 -26.83 2.40
N LYS A 438 -18.94 -25.82 1.56
CA LYS A 438 -20.10 -25.20 0.90
C LYS A 438 -20.74 -26.14 -0.11
N LYS A 439 -22.04 -25.97 -0.33
CA LYS A 439 -22.76 -26.57 -1.47
C LYS A 439 -22.28 -25.99 -2.78
N LEU A 440 -22.44 -26.73 -3.86
CA LEU A 440 -22.14 -26.22 -5.22
C LEU A 440 -22.98 -24.98 -5.54
N GLU A 441 -24.22 -24.94 -5.05
CA GLU A 441 -25.13 -23.81 -5.21
C GLU A 441 -24.73 -22.56 -4.40
N GLU A 442 -23.84 -22.68 -3.41
CA GLU A 442 -23.35 -21.58 -2.59
C GLU A 442 -22.03 -20.98 -3.13
N VAL A 443 -21.46 -21.55 -4.16
CA VAL A 443 -20.17 -21.15 -4.76
C VAL A 443 -20.31 -20.83 -6.24
N ALA A 444 -19.28 -20.25 -6.81
CA ALA A 444 -19.20 -19.95 -8.23
C ALA A 444 -17.98 -20.64 -8.87
N ILE A 445 -18.00 -20.70 -10.19
CA ILE A 445 -16.91 -21.14 -11.05
C ILE A 445 -16.50 -19.97 -11.94
N LEU A 446 -15.20 -19.71 -12.05
CA LEU A 446 -14.66 -18.74 -12.99
C LEU A 446 -13.72 -19.45 -13.97
N LYS A 447 -14.05 -19.40 -15.25
CA LYS A 447 -13.23 -19.89 -16.37
C LYS A 447 -12.53 -18.72 -17.03
N MET A 448 -11.24 -18.84 -17.24
CA MET A 448 -10.41 -17.80 -17.82
C MET A 448 -9.70 -18.27 -19.08
N HIS A 449 -9.83 -17.53 -20.15
CA HIS A 449 -9.07 -17.69 -21.38
C HIS A 449 -8.09 -16.53 -21.53
N LEU A 450 -6.79 -16.83 -21.59
CA LEU A 450 -5.75 -15.82 -21.78
C LEU A 450 -5.32 -15.80 -23.25
N ASN A 451 -5.63 -14.70 -23.93
CA ASN A 451 -5.21 -14.45 -25.30
C ASN A 451 -3.98 -13.54 -25.29
N VAL A 452 -2.81 -14.14 -25.39
CA VAL A 452 -1.53 -13.43 -25.33
C VAL A 452 -1.05 -13.18 -26.76
N ALA A 453 -0.81 -11.92 -27.11
CA ALA A 453 -0.16 -11.59 -28.38
C ALA A 453 1.30 -12.12 -28.37
N GLU A 454 1.78 -12.54 -29.54
CA GLU A 454 3.15 -13.05 -29.69
C GLU A 454 4.19 -12.08 -29.11
N ASN A 455 5.15 -12.62 -28.35
CA ASN A 455 6.25 -11.89 -27.71
C ASN A 455 5.85 -10.84 -26.66
N THR A 456 4.60 -10.85 -26.19
CA THR A 456 4.14 -9.91 -25.15
C THR A 456 4.58 -10.34 -23.76
N LEU A 457 4.57 -11.64 -23.47
CA LEU A 457 4.84 -12.23 -22.16
C LEU A 457 5.89 -13.34 -22.25
N GLN A 458 6.60 -13.54 -21.13
CA GLN A 458 7.48 -14.70 -20.94
C GLN A 458 6.94 -15.59 -19.82
N TYR A 459 6.87 -16.90 -20.08
CA TYR A 459 6.49 -17.89 -19.08
C TYR A 459 7.67 -18.24 -18.16
N PRO A 460 7.44 -18.56 -16.90
CA PRO A 460 6.15 -18.79 -16.25
C PRO A 460 5.41 -17.51 -15.88
N LEU A 461 4.09 -17.66 -15.62
CA LEU A 461 3.21 -16.58 -15.18
C LEU A 461 2.49 -16.99 -13.90
N ILE A 462 2.06 -15.99 -13.13
CA ILE A 462 1.23 -16.19 -11.94
C ILE A 462 -0.12 -15.50 -12.18
N LEU A 463 -1.19 -16.28 -12.32
CA LEU A 463 -2.56 -15.76 -12.43
C LEU A 463 -3.20 -15.73 -11.05
N GLN A 464 -3.56 -14.55 -10.57
CA GLN A 464 -4.12 -14.36 -9.24
C GLN A 464 -5.53 -13.78 -9.28
N LEU A 465 -6.44 -14.44 -8.56
CA LEU A 465 -7.74 -13.89 -8.19
C LEU A 465 -7.59 -13.21 -6.83
N THR A 466 -7.85 -11.91 -6.78
CA THR A 466 -7.69 -11.09 -5.58
C THR A 466 -9.04 -10.52 -5.12
N ASN A 467 -9.08 -9.97 -3.89
CA ASN A 467 -10.23 -9.17 -3.47
C ASN A 467 -10.38 -7.91 -4.35
N GLU A 468 -11.49 -7.20 -4.23
CA GLU A 468 -11.84 -6.00 -5.01
C GLU A 468 -10.73 -4.93 -4.99
N LYS A 469 -10.04 -4.76 -3.87
CA LYS A 469 -8.95 -3.78 -3.69
C LYS A 469 -7.58 -4.31 -4.13
N ALA A 470 -7.47 -5.55 -4.59
CA ALA A 470 -6.23 -6.23 -4.94
C ALA A 470 -5.16 -6.29 -3.83
N THR A 471 -5.59 -6.20 -2.57
CA THR A 471 -4.72 -6.24 -1.38
C THR A 471 -4.49 -7.64 -0.83
N GLU A 472 -5.37 -8.60 -1.18
CA GLU A 472 -5.32 -9.98 -0.73
C GLU A 472 -5.48 -10.94 -1.91
N VAL A 473 -4.58 -11.92 -2.01
CA VAL A 473 -4.65 -13.01 -2.98
C VAL A 473 -5.51 -14.12 -2.40
N LEU A 474 -6.64 -14.39 -3.05
CA LEU A 474 -7.59 -15.42 -2.63
C LEU A 474 -7.30 -16.77 -3.29
N ARG A 475 -6.88 -16.73 -4.56
CA ARG A 475 -6.57 -17.91 -5.38
C ARG A 475 -5.41 -17.58 -6.32
N GLU A 476 -4.62 -18.59 -6.64
CA GLU A 476 -3.45 -18.46 -7.52
C GLU A 476 -3.30 -19.70 -8.40
N ILE A 477 -2.96 -19.48 -9.66
CA ILE A 477 -2.58 -20.53 -10.62
C ILE A 477 -1.20 -20.18 -11.17
N TYR A 478 -0.25 -21.08 -11.01
CA TYR A 478 1.07 -20.96 -11.61
C TYR A 478 1.09 -21.58 -13.00
N ILE A 479 1.44 -20.79 -14.01
CA ILE A 479 1.33 -21.15 -15.43
C ILE A 479 2.72 -21.33 -16.02
N GLU A 480 3.18 -22.55 -16.15
CA GLU A 480 4.49 -22.87 -16.75
C GLU A 480 4.46 -22.82 -18.28
N LYS A 481 3.30 -23.11 -18.87
CA LYS A 481 3.05 -23.09 -20.32
C LYS A 481 1.59 -22.73 -20.60
N PRO A 482 1.29 -22.19 -21.79
CA PRO A 482 -0.10 -21.85 -22.14
C PRO A 482 -1.02 -23.07 -22.04
N LEU A 483 -2.22 -22.81 -21.50
CA LEU A 483 -3.36 -23.75 -21.49
C LEU A 483 -4.54 -23.07 -22.16
N PRO A 484 -5.47 -23.85 -22.76
CA PRO A 484 -6.67 -23.28 -23.37
C PRO A 484 -7.59 -22.58 -22.36
N GLU A 485 -7.59 -23.03 -21.11
CA GLU A 485 -8.47 -22.56 -20.06
C GLU A 485 -7.78 -22.67 -18.69
N TYR A 486 -8.08 -21.72 -17.80
CA TYR A 486 -7.67 -21.69 -16.40
C TYR A 486 -8.92 -21.61 -15.52
N LEU A 487 -9.06 -22.53 -14.56
CA LEU A 487 -10.27 -22.74 -13.80
C LEU A 487 -10.09 -22.40 -12.33
N PHE A 488 -10.98 -21.53 -11.81
CA PHE A 488 -11.15 -21.27 -10.40
C PHE A 488 -12.49 -21.84 -9.94
N GLU A 489 -12.44 -23.04 -9.35
CA GLU A 489 -13.62 -23.71 -8.81
C GLU A 489 -13.87 -23.34 -7.35
N ASN A 490 -15.12 -23.53 -6.90
CA ASN A 490 -15.54 -23.33 -5.51
C ASN A 490 -15.16 -21.94 -4.98
N VAL A 491 -15.33 -20.90 -5.80
CA VAL A 491 -15.09 -19.51 -5.40
C VAL A 491 -16.29 -19.00 -4.61
N THR A 492 -16.05 -18.46 -3.42
CA THR A 492 -17.10 -17.79 -2.64
C THR A 492 -17.60 -16.56 -3.39
N PRO A 493 -18.94 -16.32 -3.48
CA PRO A 493 -19.47 -15.14 -4.13
C PRO A 493 -18.88 -13.82 -3.65
N GLY A 494 -18.71 -12.86 -4.56
CA GLY A 494 -18.14 -11.56 -4.26
C GLY A 494 -17.65 -10.82 -5.49
N LYS A 495 -16.97 -9.68 -5.25
CA LYS A 495 -16.30 -8.89 -6.27
C LYS A 495 -14.80 -9.11 -6.22
N PHE A 496 -14.22 -9.30 -7.37
CA PHE A 496 -12.82 -9.71 -7.51
C PHE A 496 -12.12 -8.91 -8.60
N ARG A 497 -10.78 -8.89 -8.49
CA ARG A 497 -9.90 -8.50 -9.59
C ARG A 497 -9.00 -9.66 -9.98
N LEU A 498 -8.70 -9.73 -11.26
CA LEU A 498 -7.69 -10.63 -11.79
C LEU A 498 -6.44 -9.85 -12.12
N ARG A 499 -5.31 -10.39 -11.72
CA ARG A 499 -4.00 -9.92 -12.16
C ARG A 499 -3.14 -11.06 -12.64
N LEU A 500 -2.30 -10.77 -13.62
CA LEU A 500 -1.32 -11.67 -14.19
C LEU A 500 0.07 -11.08 -13.96
N ILE A 501 0.98 -11.88 -13.43
CA ILE A 501 2.35 -11.48 -13.10
C ILE A 501 3.31 -12.30 -13.95
N GLU A 502 4.32 -11.67 -14.53
CA GLU A 502 5.42 -12.32 -15.22
C GLU A 502 6.53 -12.67 -14.22
N ASP A 503 6.66 -13.95 -13.88
CA ASP A 503 7.65 -14.46 -12.92
C ASP A 503 8.97 -14.78 -13.64
N LYS A 504 9.81 -13.76 -13.83
CA LYS A 504 11.05 -13.86 -14.62
C LYS A 504 12.09 -14.78 -14.00
N ASN A 505 12.17 -14.81 -12.68
CA ASN A 505 13.17 -15.58 -11.95
C ASN A 505 12.67 -16.94 -11.45
N LYS A 506 11.39 -17.28 -11.72
CA LYS A 506 10.75 -18.58 -11.40
C LYS A 506 10.67 -18.87 -9.91
N ASN A 507 10.54 -17.85 -9.10
CA ASN A 507 10.48 -17.99 -7.65
C ASN A 507 9.05 -18.07 -7.10
N ARG A 508 8.02 -17.98 -7.98
CA ARG A 508 6.58 -18.02 -7.66
C ARG A 508 6.12 -16.84 -6.81
N GLN A 509 6.78 -15.70 -6.93
CA GLN A 509 6.43 -14.47 -6.23
C GLN A 509 6.65 -13.28 -7.17
N TRP A 510 5.91 -12.21 -6.98
CA TRP A 510 6.22 -10.96 -7.63
C TRP A 510 7.46 -10.32 -7.01
N ASP A 511 8.41 -9.93 -7.83
CA ASP A 511 9.62 -9.23 -7.41
C ASP A 511 9.57 -7.75 -7.74
N THR A 512 9.83 -6.96 -6.71
CA THR A 512 9.93 -5.51 -6.84
C THR A 512 11.23 -5.09 -7.52
N GLY A 513 11.28 -3.82 -7.96
CA GLY A 513 12.48 -3.20 -8.53
C GLY A 513 13.54 -2.83 -7.50
N SER A 514 14.65 -2.30 -8.00
CA SER A 514 15.75 -1.68 -7.23
C SER A 514 16.36 -0.56 -8.06
N PHE A 515 16.35 0.66 -7.54
CA PHE A 515 16.84 1.83 -8.27
C PHE A 515 18.36 1.77 -8.47
N LEU A 516 19.11 1.45 -7.41
CA LEU A 516 20.57 1.37 -7.49
C LEU A 516 21.08 0.20 -8.36
N GLU A 517 20.28 -0.85 -8.50
CA GLU A 517 20.59 -1.99 -9.39
C GLU A 517 20.06 -1.78 -10.81
N HIS A 518 19.43 -0.65 -11.12
CA HIS A 518 18.73 -0.38 -12.39
C HIS A 518 17.75 -1.50 -12.77
N ARG A 519 17.12 -2.11 -11.77
CA ARG A 519 16.21 -3.22 -11.96
C ARG A 519 14.76 -2.76 -11.82
N GLN A 520 14.02 -2.87 -12.91
CA GLN A 520 12.58 -2.62 -12.92
C GLN A 520 11.82 -3.73 -12.20
N PRO A 521 10.64 -3.45 -11.60
CA PRO A 521 9.78 -4.48 -11.03
C PRO A 521 9.25 -5.40 -12.14
N GLU A 522 8.90 -6.64 -11.77
CA GLU A 522 8.24 -7.58 -12.66
C GLU A 522 6.92 -7.02 -13.18
N ARG A 523 6.58 -7.35 -14.42
CA ARG A 523 5.40 -6.81 -15.07
C ARG A 523 4.13 -7.43 -14.51
N VAL A 524 3.12 -6.59 -14.32
CA VAL A 524 1.81 -6.99 -13.83
C VAL A 524 0.75 -6.42 -14.77
N TRP A 525 -0.20 -7.24 -15.14
CA TRP A 525 -1.39 -6.85 -15.87
C TRP A 525 -2.61 -7.05 -15.00
N TYR A 526 -3.58 -6.18 -15.16
CA TYR A 526 -4.90 -6.30 -14.56
C TYR A 526 -5.95 -6.49 -15.64
N LEU A 527 -6.89 -7.39 -15.40
CA LEU A 527 -8.11 -7.39 -16.21
C LEU A 527 -8.80 -6.03 -16.01
N PRO A 528 -9.14 -5.29 -17.11
CA PRO A 528 -9.65 -3.91 -17.00
C PRO A 528 -10.94 -3.77 -16.20
N LYS A 529 -11.73 -4.85 -16.10
CA LYS A 529 -13.01 -4.87 -15.38
C LYS A 529 -12.92 -5.67 -14.08
N GLU A 530 -13.79 -5.33 -13.14
CA GLU A 530 -14.05 -6.16 -11.97
C GLU A 530 -14.90 -7.36 -12.36
N ILE A 531 -14.68 -8.49 -11.70
CA ILE A 531 -15.47 -9.70 -11.86
C ILE A 531 -16.41 -9.81 -10.67
N GLU A 532 -17.70 -9.87 -10.93
CA GLU A 532 -18.70 -10.19 -9.92
C GLU A 532 -19.10 -11.66 -10.10
N LEU A 533 -18.86 -12.46 -9.07
CA LEU A 533 -19.28 -13.85 -9.00
C LEU A 533 -20.47 -13.98 -8.04
N ARG A 534 -21.55 -14.58 -8.49
CA ARG A 534 -22.73 -14.89 -7.67
C ARG A 534 -22.81 -16.39 -7.44
N ALA A 535 -23.50 -16.78 -6.36
CA ALA A 535 -23.72 -18.17 -6.03
C ALA A 535 -24.40 -18.91 -7.19
N ASN A 536 -23.97 -20.14 -7.43
CA ASN A 536 -24.45 -21.00 -8.53
C ASN A 536 -24.19 -20.46 -9.95
N TRP A 537 -23.24 -19.52 -10.11
CA TRP A 537 -22.87 -19.00 -11.41
C TRP A 537 -21.59 -19.63 -11.93
N GLU A 538 -21.58 -19.88 -13.22
CA GLU A 538 -20.40 -20.15 -14.01
C GLU A 538 -20.15 -18.92 -14.90
N VAL A 539 -19.01 -18.27 -14.69
CA VAL A 539 -18.60 -17.07 -15.43
C VAL A 539 -17.41 -17.41 -16.29
N GLU A 540 -17.49 -17.11 -17.57
CA GLU A 540 -16.43 -17.29 -18.55
C GLU A 540 -15.90 -15.92 -18.99
N GLU A 541 -14.58 -15.73 -18.94
CA GLU A 541 -13.91 -14.48 -19.25
C GLU A 541 -12.77 -14.69 -20.25
N ASN A 542 -12.75 -13.83 -21.25
CA ASN A 542 -11.69 -13.76 -22.24
C ASN A 542 -10.83 -12.52 -21.98
N TRP A 543 -9.57 -12.72 -21.71
CA TRP A 543 -8.63 -11.63 -21.43
C TRP A 543 -7.61 -11.49 -22.54
N GLN A 544 -7.73 -10.42 -23.35
CA GLN A 544 -6.74 -10.04 -24.35
C GLN A 544 -5.60 -9.30 -23.65
N ILE A 545 -4.41 -9.87 -23.67
CA ILE A 545 -3.23 -9.29 -23.04
C ILE A 545 -2.39 -8.58 -24.10
N THR A 546 -2.23 -7.27 -23.90
CA THR A 546 -1.38 -6.39 -24.70
C THR A 546 -0.22 -5.88 -23.85
N ASN A 547 0.79 -5.29 -24.46
CA ASN A 547 1.87 -4.64 -23.70
C ASN A 547 1.31 -3.57 -22.75
N PRO A 548 1.74 -3.54 -21.48
CA PRO A 548 1.23 -2.62 -20.47
C PRO A 548 1.65 -1.17 -20.73
#